data_1dba6a0a648901e547cd0ac71e806b33
#
_entry.id   1dba6a0a648901e547cd0ac71e806b33
#
_cell.length_a   1.000
_cell.length_b   1.000
_cell.length_c   1.000
_cell.angle_alpha   90.00
_cell.angle_beta   90.00
_cell.angle_gamma   90.00
#
_symmetry.space_group_name_H-M   'P 1'
#
loop_
_entity.id
_entity.type
_entity.pdbx_description
1 polymer ?
#
loop_
_entity_poly.entity_id
_entity_poly.type
_entity_poly.pdbx_seq_one_letter_code
_entity_poly.pdbx_strand_id
1 'polypeptide(L)'
;NNVDMALRVYGHQSVVPPQDCNDTKLEVPFQPNNAGKIRQTLRFITPKGTTPIAHSLELAAKDFPPNKPGVRNVVILITDGVEACDGDPCEVSLKLQKAGIFLKPFIIGIGLDVNFKNSFECIGNYLQVEEEEQFGGTLEYVVSQVLNKTSAQINLIDASGSPSETDVAMTFYNNISGKVRYQFMHTLN
;
A
#
# COMPACT_ATOMS: atom_id res chain seq x y z
N ASN A 1 -5.38 20.94 -2.50
CA ASN A 1 -4.40 19.90 -2.18
C ASN A 1 -3.75 19.45 -3.48
N ASN A 2 -2.44 19.63 -3.61
CA ASN A 2 -1.69 19.12 -4.76
C ASN A 2 -1.42 17.63 -4.50
N VAL A 3 -2.19 16.76 -5.17
CA VAL A 3 -1.98 15.32 -5.15
C VAL A 3 -1.69 14.87 -6.57
N ASP A 4 -0.50 14.31 -6.76
CA ASP A 4 -0.15 13.64 -8.01
C ASP A 4 -0.50 12.16 -7.86
N MET A 5 -1.19 11.60 -8.85
CA MET A 5 -1.61 10.21 -8.84
C MET A 5 -0.94 9.45 -9.97
N ALA A 6 -0.77 8.15 -9.77
CA ALA A 6 -0.37 7.20 -10.81
C ALA A 6 -1.27 5.97 -10.75
N LEU A 7 -1.34 5.23 -11.82
CA LEU A 7 -2.03 3.95 -11.88
C LEU A 7 -1.08 2.88 -12.42
N ARG A 8 -0.73 1.92 -11.55
CA ARG A 8 -0.11 0.67 -11.95
C ARG A 8 -1.15 -0.43 -11.90
N VAL A 9 -1.18 -1.27 -12.90
CA VAL A 9 -2.11 -2.40 -13.01
C VAL A 9 -1.32 -3.68 -13.21
N TYR A 10 -1.77 -4.75 -12.61
CA TYR A 10 -1.24 -6.09 -12.83
C TYR A 10 -2.34 -7.04 -13.34
N GLY A 11 -1.93 -8.18 -13.92
CA GLY A 11 -2.85 -9.22 -14.37
C GLY A 11 -3.76 -8.82 -15.53
N HIS A 12 -3.32 -7.91 -16.40
CA HIS A 12 -4.16 -7.40 -17.48
C HIS A 12 -3.53 -7.48 -18.88
N GLN A 13 -2.24 -7.85 -18.99
CA GLN A 13 -1.55 -7.90 -20.27
C GLN A 13 -1.54 -9.32 -20.84
N SER A 14 -1.25 -10.30 -20.02
CA SER A 14 -1.04 -11.68 -20.40
C SER A 14 -2.22 -12.57 -20.04
N VAL A 15 -2.62 -13.46 -20.97
CA VAL A 15 -3.69 -14.45 -20.72
C VAL A 15 -3.12 -15.65 -19.99
N VAL A 16 -3.85 -16.16 -19.01
CA VAL A 16 -3.50 -17.37 -18.27
C VAL A 16 -4.28 -18.56 -18.86
N PRO A 17 -3.68 -19.73 -19.12
CA PRO A 17 -2.26 -20.08 -19.06
C PRO A 17 -1.46 -19.60 -20.28
N PRO A 18 -0.13 -19.45 -20.19
CA PRO A 18 0.70 -19.64 -19.00
C PRO A 18 0.64 -18.46 -18.04
N GLN A 19 0.96 -18.70 -16.76
CA GLN A 19 1.10 -17.64 -15.77
C GLN A 19 2.28 -16.73 -16.10
N ASP A 20 2.04 -15.41 -16.05
CA ASP A 20 3.06 -14.39 -16.27
C ASP A 20 3.25 -13.53 -15.02
N CYS A 21 4.29 -13.81 -14.28
CA CYS A 21 4.63 -13.09 -13.05
C CYS A 21 5.26 -11.70 -13.28
N ASN A 22 5.48 -11.32 -14.53
CA ASN A 22 5.90 -9.96 -14.92
C ASN A 22 4.72 -9.10 -15.42
N ASP A 23 3.50 -9.64 -15.38
CA ASP A 23 2.32 -8.92 -15.85
C ASP A 23 1.94 -7.78 -14.88
N THR A 24 2.71 -6.71 -14.92
CA THR A 24 2.45 -5.47 -14.20
C THR A 24 2.96 -4.28 -14.99
N LYS A 25 2.16 -3.21 -15.09
CA LYS A 25 2.48 -2.05 -15.92
C LYS A 25 2.00 -0.75 -15.29
N LEU A 26 2.86 0.28 -15.38
CA LEU A 26 2.49 1.65 -15.09
C LEU A 26 1.67 2.22 -16.26
N GLU A 27 0.35 2.16 -16.13
CA GLU A 27 -0.58 2.62 -17.16
C GLU A 27 -0.71 4.14 -17.20
N VAL A 28 -0.69 4.78 -16.03
CA VAL A 28 -0.75 6.23 -15.92
C VAL A 28 0.36 6.70 -14.97
N PRO A 29 1.41 7.37 -15.46
CA PRO A 29 2.47 7.90 -14.61
C PRO A 29 2.00 9.08 -13.77
N PHE A 30 2.80 9.41 -12.73
CA PHE A 30 2.53 10.58 -11.89
C PHE A 30 2.46 11.87 -12.68
N GLN A 31 1.33 12.54 -12.61
CA GLN A 31 1.09 13.85 -13.24
C GLN A 31 0.04 14.61 -12.44
N PRO A 32 0.11 15.96 -12.42
CA PRO A 32 -0.97 16.78 -11.88
C PRO A 32 -2.28 16.55 -12.64
N ASN A 33 -3.38 16.54 -11.90
CA ASN A 33 -4.75 16.52 -12.47
C ASN A 33 -5.06 15.33 -13.40
N ASN A 34 -4.41 14.19 -13.24
CA ASN A 34 -4.57 13.02 -14.12
C ASN A 34 -5.72 12.07 -13.76
N ALA A 35 -6.60 12.44 -12.83
CA ALA A 35 -7.76 11.63 -12.43
C ALA A 35 -8.65 11.23 -13.62
N GLY A 36 -8.82 12.15 -14.57
CA GLY A 36 -9.58 11.88 -15.80
C GLY A 36 -8.94 10.79 -16.65
N LYS A 37 -7.60 10.83 -16.79
CA LYS A 37 -6.83 9.83 -17.52
C LYS A 37 -6.89 8.47 -16.85
N ILE A 38 -6.76 8.42 -15.51
CA ILE A 38 -6.91 7.18 -14.74
C ILE A 38 -8.30 6.58 -14.98
N ARG A 39 -9.36 7.38 -14.84
CA ARG A 39 -10.73 6.92 -15.08
C ARG A 39 -10.94 6.40 -16.51
N GLN A 40 -10.37 7.06 -17.49
CA GLN A 40 -10.44 6.62 -18.89
C GLN A 40 -9.71 5.29 -19.08
N THR A 41 -8.48 5.17 -18.55
CA THR A 41 -7.67 3.95 -18.65
C THR A 41 -8.38 2.76 -18.02
N LEU A 42 -8.92 2.91 -16.82
CA LEU A 42 -9.64 1.84 -16.10
C LEU A 42 -10.81 1.25 -16.91
N ARG A 43 -11.48 2.05 -17.75
CA ARG A 43 -12.59 1.56 -18.58
C ARG A 43 -12.17 0.56 -19.67
N PHE A 44 -10.90 0.55 -20.04
CA PHE A 44 -10.37 -0.32 -21.11
C PHE A 44 -9.52 -1.48 -20.56
N ILE A 45 -9.32 -1.53 -19.25
CA ILE A 45 -8.59 -2.63 -18.62
C ILE A 45 -9.52 -3.83 -18.50
N THR A 46 -9.04 -4.97 -18.96
CA THR A 46 -9.71 -6.25 -18.80
C THR A 46 -8.80 -7.17 -17.97
N PRO A 47 -9.24 -7.68 -16.82
CA PRO A 47 -8.49 -8.65 -16.03
C PRO A 47 -8.21 -9.91 -16.82
N LYS A 48 -7.02 -10.49 -16.66
CA LYS A 48 -6.59 -11.72 -17.34
C LYS A 48 -6.03 -12.80 -16.41
N GLY A 49 -5.81 -12.48 -15.17
CA GLY A 49 -5.75 -13.49 -14.12
C GLY A 49 -4.48 -13.69 -13.30
N THR A 50 -3.29 -13.19 -13.68
CA THR A 50 -2.12 -13.33 -12.81
C THR A 50 -2.09 -12.22 -11.75
N THR A 51 -1.70 -12.57 -10.51
CA THR A 51 -1.70 -11.65 -9.37
C THR A 51 -0.29 -11.48 -8.78
N PRO A 52 0.68 -10.84 -9.48
CA PRO A 52 2.06 -10.63 -9.02
C PRO A 52 2.15 -9.41 -8.09
N ILE A 53 1.62 -9.51 -6.86
CA ILE A 53 1.53 -8.38 -5.92
C ILE A 53 2.91 -7.90 -5.50
N ALA A 54 3.80 -8.82 -5.07
CA ALA A 54 5.13 -8.49 -4.61
C ALA A 54 5.92 -7.75 -5.69
N HIS A 55 5.95 -8.29 -6.91
CA HIS A 55 6.62 -7.65 -8.04
C HIS A 55 6.00 -6.29 -8.40
N SER A 56 4.68 -6.19 -8.33
CA SER A 56 3.98 -4.93 -8.59
C SER A 56 4.32 -3.84 -7.56
N LEU A 57 4.44 -4.21 -6.30
CA LEU A 57 4.86 -3.29 -5.22
C LEU A 57 6.31 -2.83 -5.41
N GLU A 58 7.24 -3.73 -5.78
CA GLU A 58 8.63 -3.38 -6.08
C GLU A 58 8.75 -2.36 -7.22
N LEU A 59 7.95 -2.54 -8.27
CA LEU A 59 7.95 -1.61 -9.39
C LEU A 59 7.21 -0.31 -9.05
N ALA A 60 6.13 -0.36 -8.27
CA ALA A 60 5.43 0.84 -7.81
C ALA A 60 6.35 1.77 -7.02
N ALA A 61 7.29 1.22 -6.26
CA ALA A 61 8.29 2.00 -5.57
C ALA A 61 9.22 2.78 -6.52
N LYS A 62 9.55 2.18 -7.65
CA LYS A 62 10.40 2.80 -8.69
C LYS A 62 9.65 3.84 -9.53
N ASP A 63 8.32 3.78 -9.52
CA ASP A 63 7.47 4.74 -10.26
C ASP A 63 7.41 6.11 -9.57
N PHE A 64 7.66 6.16 -8.25
CA PHE A 64 7.64 7.44 -7.54
C PHE A 64 8.74 8.39 -8.03
N PRO A 65 8.43 9.67 -8.17
CA PRO A 65 9.46 10.66 -8.42
C PRO A 65 10.45 10.72 -7.23
N PRO A 66 11.68 11.24 -7.45
CA PRO A 66 12.64 11.38 -6.37
C PRO A 66 12.04 12.06 -5.14
N ASN A 67 12.38 11.55 -3.96
CA ASN A 67 11.88 12.08 -2.69
C ASN A 67 12.15 13.58 -2.57
N LYS A 68 11.10 14.33 -2.28
CA LYS A 68 11.17 15.78 -2.00
C LYS A 68 10.74 16.03 -0.56
N PRO A 69 11.38 16.98 0.15
CA PRO A 69 10.94 17.38 1.48
C PRO A 69 9.46 17.77 1.50
N GLY A 70 8.71 17.25 2.47
CA GLY A 70 7.28 17.55 2.61
C GLY A 70 6.35 16.77 1.66
N VAL A 71 6.88 15.92 0.78
CA VAL A 71 6.08 15.01 -0.06
C VAL A 71 5.97 13.65 0.62
N ARG A 72 4.76 13.11 0.65
CA ARG A 72 4.48 11.78 1.17
C ARG A 72 4.03 10.87 0.03
N ASN A 73 4.75 9.77 -0.14
CA ASN A 73 4.42 8.72 -1.09
C ASN A 73 3.50 7.69 -0.42
N VAL A 74 2.41 7.34 -1.09
CA VAL A 74 1.43 6.37 -0.59
C VAL A 74 1.04 5.43 -1.72
N VAL A 75 0.97 4.14 -1.43
CA VAL A 75 0.39 3.12 -2.31
C VAL A 75 -0.95 2.69 -1.75
N ILE A 76 -1.95 2.60 -2.60
CA ILE A 76 -3.23 1.95 -2.31
C ILE A 76 -3.25 0.69 -3.18
N LEU A 77 -3.18 -0.47 -2.56
CA LEU A 77 -3.31 -1.76 -3.23
C LEU A 77 -4.77 -2.19 -3.18
N ILE A 78 -5.34 -2.46 -4.34
CA ILE A 78 -6.69 -2.99 -4.50
C ILE A 78 -6.53 -4.38 -5.11
N THR A 79 -7.06 -5.39 -4.46
CA THR A 79 -6.94 -6.79 -4.90
C THR A 79 -8.15 -7.61 -4.49
N ASP A 80 -8.53 -8.55 -5.33
CA ASP A 80 -9.51 -9.60 -5.08
C ASP A 80 -8.86 -11.00 -4.97
N GLY A 81 -7.52 -11.03 -4.96
CA GLY A 81 -6.72 -12.25 -4.90
C GLY A 81 -5.46 -12.13 -4.05
N VAL A 82 -4.80 -13.26 -3.87
CA VAL A 82 -3.52 -13.38 -3.17
C VAL A 82 -2.36 -13.34 -4.15
N GLU A 83 -1.15 -13.21 -3.58
CA GLU A 83 0.08 -13.41 -4.34
C GLU A 83 0.05 -14.78 -5.06
N ALA A 84 0.27 -14.74 -6.35
CA ALA A 84 0.22 -15.93 -7.21
C ALA A 84 1.59 -16.32 -7.78
N CYS A 85 2.66 -15.58 -7.45
CA CYS A 85 3.95 -15.64 -8.13
C CYS A 85 5.14 -15.90 -7.20
N ASP A 86 4.97 -16.68 -6.16
CA ASP A 86 6.04 -17.04 -5.20
C ASP A 86 6.78 -15.83 -4.58
N GLY A 87 6.29 -14.61 -4.80
CA GLY A 87 6.80 -13.40 -4.18
C GLY A 87 6.34 -13.28 -2.72
N ASP A 88 7.14 -12.59 -1.89
CA ASP A 88 6.75 -12.24 -0.53
C ASP A 88 6.46 -10.73 -0.44
N PRO A 89 5.17 -10.33 -0.44
CA PRO A 89 4.80 -8.93 -0.31
C PRO A 89 5.27 -8.29 1.01
N CYS A 90 5.42 -9.09 2.07
CA CYS A 90 5.95 -8.63 3.37
C CYS A 90 7.43 -8.26 3.27
N GLU A 91 8.23 -9.11 2.65
CA GLU A 91 9.65 -8.83 2.42
C GLU A 91 9.84 -7.57 1.57
N VAL A 92 9.03 -7.41 0.53
CA VAL A 92 9.03 -6.21 -0.32
C VAL A 92 8.69 -4.98 0.49
N SER A 93 7.63 -5.02 1.30
CA SER A 93 7.24 -3.89 2.17
C SER A 93 8.38 -3.47 3.10
N LEU A 94 9.06 -4.42 3.72
CA LEU A 94 10.22 -4.14 4.58
C LEU A 94 11.39 -3.52 3.80
N LYS A 95 11.69 -4.02 2.60
CA LYS A 95 12.74 -3.44 1.73
C LYS A 95 12.44 -1.98 1.38
N LEU A 96 11.18 -1.68 1.08
CA LEU A 96 10.75 -0.33 0.72
C LEU A 96 10.85 0.62 1.92
N GLN A 97 10.46 0.16 3.11
CA GLN A 97 10.62 0.94 4.34
C GLN A 97 12.09 1.24 4.64
N LYS A 98 12.99 0.24 4.50
CA LYS A 98 14.45 0.44 4.66
C LYS A 98 15.02 1.45 3.66
N ALA A 99 14.47 1.54 2.47
CA ALA A 99 14.85 2.52 1.46
C ALA A 99 14.29 3.93 1.73
N GLY A 100 13.63 4.16 2.88
CA GLY A 100 13.02 5.44 3.22
C GLY A 100 11.77 5.77 2.38
N ILE A 101 11.28 4.79 1.65
CA ILE A 101 10.02 4.90 0.92
C ILE A 101 8.93 4.51 1.90
N PHE A 102 8.25 5.50 2.46
CA PHE A 102 7.12 5.28 3.37
C PHE A 102 5.91 4.76 2.59
N LEU A 103 5.97 3.50 2.24
CA LEU A 103 4.81 2.80 1.71
C LEU A 103 3.98 2.34 2.91
N LYS A 104 2.87 3.03 3.16
CA LYS A 104 1.74 2.39 3.83
C LYS A 104 0.75 2.01 2.74
N PRO A 105 0.84 0.81 2.19
CA PRO A 105 -0.21 0.35 1.32
C PRO A 105 -1.48 0.24 2.16
N PHE A 106 -2.51 0.91 1.70
CA PHE A 106 -3.85 0.57 2.11
C PHE A 106 -4.28 -0.57 1.21
N ILE A 107 -4.61 -1.69 1.81
CA ILE A 107 -5.02 -2.87 1.06
C ILE A 107 -6.53 -2.95 1.15
N ILE A 108 -7.20 -2.84 0.03
CA ILE A 108 -8.63 -3.06 -0.07
C ILE A 108 -8.83 -4.45 -0.66
N GLY A 109 -9.13 -5.41 0.22
CA GLY A 109 -9.47 -6.78 -0.18
C GLY A 109 -10.94 -6.87 -0.54
N ILE A 110 -11.24 -7.35 -1.75
CA ILE A 110 -12.61 -7.53 -2.24
C ILE A 110 -12.95 -9.01 -2.22
N GLY A 111 -13.94 -9.40 -1.41
CA GLY A 111 -14.40 -10.79 -1.31
C GLY A 111 -13.38 -11.79 -0.78
N LEU A 112 -12.31 -11.32 -0.12
CA LEU A 112 -11.26 -12.17 0.40
C LEU A 112 -11.65 -12.79 1.75
N ASP A 113 -11.31 -14.07 1.94
CA ASP A 113 -11.46 -14.81 3.19
C ASP A 113 -10.55 -14.22 4.30
N VAL A 114 -10.93 -14.48 5.55
CA VAL A 114 -10.20 -14.05 6.76
C VAL A 114 -8.74 -14.54 6.78
N ASN A 115 -8.46 -15.68 6.13
CA ASN A 115 -7.09 -16.21 6.02
C ASN A 115 -6.17 -15.32 5.19
N PHE A 116 -6.70 -14.56 4.26
CA PHE A 116 -5.94 -13.61 3.44
C PHE A 116 -5.51 -12.36 4.20
N LYS A 117 -6.28 -11.99 5.22
CA LYS A 117 -5.92 -10.88 6.09
C LYS A 117 -4.52 -11.06 6.66
N ASN A 118 -4.20 -12.25 7.15
CA ASN A 118 -2.90 -12.56 7.75
C ASN A 118 -1.74 -12.39 6.77
N SER A 119 -1.96 -12.64 5.48
CA SER A 119 -0.93 -12.50 4.44
C SER A 119 -0.60 -11.03 4.13
N PHE A 120 -1.43 -10.10 4.54
CA PHE A 120 -1.28 -8.68 4.24
C PHE A 120 -1.06 -7.79 5.47
N GLU A 121 -1.25 -8.29 6.69
CA GLU A 121 -1.10 -7.49 7.93
C GLU A 121 0.31 -6.89 8.07
N CYS A 122 1.32 -7.60 7.59
CA CYS A 122 2.72 -7.13 7.59
C CYS A 122 2.98 -5.98 6.62
N ILE A 123 2.11 -5.76 5.61
CA ILE A 123 2.33 -4.78 4.56
C ILE A 123 1.74 -3.43 4.94
N GLY A 124 0.55 -3.41 5.56
CA GLY A 124 -0.13 -2.16 5.88
C GLY A 124 -1.53 -2.34 6.46
N ASN A 125 -2.33 -1.29 6.36
CA ASN A 125 -3.70 -1.31 6.85
C ASN A 125 -4.61 -2.07 5.87
N TYR A 126 -5.07 -3.24 6.29
CA TYR A 126 -6.02 -4.03 5.53
C TYR A 126 -7.46 -3.56 5.80
N LEU A 127 -8.22 -3.36 4.75
CA LEU A 127 -9.64 -3.01 4.78
C LEU A 127 -10.39 -4.00 3.89
N GLN A 128 -11.31 -4.72 4.47
CA GLN A 128 -12.14 -5.68 3.74
C GLN A 128 -13.37 -4.98 3.17
N VAL A 129 -13.70 -5.32 1.94
CA VAL A 129 -14.92 -4.93 1.26
C VAL A 129 -15.61 -6.21 0.82
N GLU A 130 -16.79 -6.48 1.37
CA GLU A 130 -17.54 -7.70 1.06
C GLU A 130 -18.45 -7.49 -0.16
N GLU A 131 -18.96 -6.28 -0.34
CA GLU A 131 -19.90 -5.91 -1.38
C GLU A 131 -19.40 -4.69 -2.16
N GLU A 132 -19.71 -4.65 -3.45
CA GLU A 132 -19.29 -3.58 -4.37
C GLU A 132 -19.73 -2.19 -3.90
N GLU A 133 -20.91 -2.10 -3.28
CA GLU A 133 -21.47 -0.85 -2.76
C GLU A 133 -20.61 -0.22 -1.67
N GLN A 134 -19.87 -1.03 -0.90
CA GLN A 134 -19.00 -0.58 0.19
C GLN A 134 -17.66 -0.02 -0.33
N PHE A 135 -17.27 -0.41 -1.55
CA PHE A 135 -15.97 -0.05 -2.12
C PHE A 135 -15.77 1.47 -2.19
N GLY A 136 -16.77 2.19 -2.68
CA GLY A 136 -16.71 3.65 -2.79
C GLY A 136 -16.44 4.33 -1.46
N GLY A 137 -17.18 3.98 -0.42
CA GLY A 137 -17.02 4.54 0.93
C GLY A 137 -15.68 4.17 1.56
N THR A 138 -15.22 2.92 1.35
CA THR A 138 -13.91 2.46 1.84
C THR A 138 -12.78 3.22 1.16
N LEU A 139 -12.85 3.42 -0.15
CA LEU A 139 -11.86 4.19 -0.89
C LEU A 139 -11.84 5.66 -0.45
N GLU A 140 -12.99 6.29 -0.25
CA GLU A 140 -13.09 7.65 0.28
C GLU A 140 -12.46 7.75 1.67
N TYR A 141 -12.73 6.78 2.55
CA TYR A 141 -12.10 6.71 3.86
C TYR A 141 -10.57 6.64 3.75
N VAL A 142 -10.04 5.74 2.91
CA VAL A 142 -8.59 5.60 2.67
C VAL A 142 -7.99 6.91 2.17
N VAL A 143 -8.59 7.52 1.16
CA VAL A 143 -8.15 8.80 0.59
C VAL A 143 -8.17 9.89 1.66
N SER A 144 -9.20 9.95 2.50
CA SER A 144 -9.27 10.92 3.61
C SER A 144 -8.14 10.73 4.61
N GLN A 145 -7.78 9.48 4.96
CA GLN A 145 -6.65 9.17 5.83
C GLN A 145 -5.32 9.60 5.21
N VAL A 146 -5.18 9.39 3.90
CA VAL A 146 -3.97 9.81 3.16
C VAL A 146 -3.82 11.33 3.12
N LEU A 147 -4.91 12.05 2.87
CA LEU A 147 -4.87 13.50 2.66
C LEU A 147 -4.88 14.32 3.96
N ASN A 148 -5.53 13.84 5.00
CA ASN A 148 -5.85 14.65 6.18
C ASN A 148 -5.03 14.32 7.43
N LYS A 149 -4.20 13.27 7.43
CA LYS A 149 -3.43 12.89 8.62
C LYS A 149 -1.94 13.01 8.41
N THR A 150 -1.29 13.68 9.36
CA THR A 150 0.14 13.50 9.59
C THR A 150 0.33 12.12 10.19
N SER A 151 1.04 11.23 9.52
CA SER A 151 1.43 9.92 10.04
C SER A 151 2.92 9.93 10.36
N ALA A 152 3.29 9.32 11.46
CA ALA A 152 4.66 8.96 11.78
C ALA A 152 4.78 7.44 11.73
N GLN A 153 5.79 6.93 11.05
CA GLN A 153 6.15 5.51 11.10
C GLN A 153 7.39 5.37 11.97
N ILE A 154 7.32 4.48 12.94
CA ILE A 154 8.43 4.17 13.83
C ILE A 154 8.76 2.70 13.63
N ASN A 155 9.98 2.45 13.16
CA ASN A 155 10.52 1.11 13.04
C ASN A 155 11.40 0.84 14.26
N LEU A 156 11.10 -0.21 15.00
CA LEU A 156 11.95 -0.69 16.07
C LEU A 156 13.00 -1.62 15.46
N ILE A 157 14.25 -1.22 15.53
CA ILE A 157 15.38 -1.99 15.00
C ILE A 157 16.39 -2.26 16.09
N ASP A 158 17.06 -3.40 16.02
CA ASP A 158 18.18 -3.73 16.88
C ASP A 158 19.49 -3.01 16.44
N ALA A 159 20.57 -3.25 17.15
CA ALA A 159 21.87 -2.66 16.83
C ALA A 159 22.43 -3.08 15.45
N SER A 160 21.94 -4.16 14.87
CA SER A 160 22.29 -4.62 13.53
C SER A 160 21.43 -4.00 12.42
N GLY A 161 20.40 -3.22 12.79
CA GLY A 161 19.43 -2.65 11.88
C GLY A 161 18.32 -3.62 11.46
N SER A 162 18.22 -4.75 12.12
CA SER A 162 17.14 -5.71 11.91
C SER A 162 15.90 -5.34 12.72
N PRO A 163 14.68 -5.64 12.24
CA PRO A 163 13.47 -5.43 13.02
C PRO A 163 13.58 -6.12 14.38
N SER A 164 13.29 -5.37 15.45
CA SER A 164 13.30 -5.88 16.81
C SER A 164 11.86 -6.14 17.25
N GLU A 165 11.59 -7.36 17.65
CA GLU A 165 10.33 -7.75 18.27
C GLU A 165 10.36 -7.34 19.74
N THR A 166 9.61 -6.32 20.08
CA THR A 166 9.55 -5.88 21.48
C THR A 166 8.14 -5.35 21.79
N ASP A 167 7.62 -5.76 22.93
CA ASP A 167 6.45 -5.13 23.54
C ASP A 167 6.87 -3.77 24.09
N VAL A 168 6.91 -2.76 23.22
CA VAL A 168 7.33 -1.41 23.58
C VAL A 168 6.11 -0.52 23.75
N ALA A 169 5.97 0.02 24.96
CA ALA A 169 5.01 1.07 25.21
C ALA A 169 5.46 2.38 24.54
N MET A 170 4.63 2.92 23.67
CA MET A 170 4.89 4.18 22.99
C MET A 170 3.89 5.23 23.39
N THR A 171 4.40 6.41 23.74
CA THR A 171 3.57 7.57 24.08
C THR A 171 3.97 8.74 23.19
N PHE A 172 3.01 9.29 22.48
CA PHE A 172 3.16 10.50 21.68
C PHE A 172 2.54 11.68 22.42
N TYR A 173 3.28 12.72 22.59
CA TYR A 173 2.80 13.96 23.23
C TYR A 173 3.08 15.15 22.34
N ASN A 174 2.29 16.18 22.52
CA ASN A 174 2.52 17.47 21.88
C ASN A 174 3.66 18.18 22.61
N ASN A 175 4.77 18.47 21.92
CA ASN A 175 5.97 19.05 22.53
C ASN A 175 5.79 20.51 23.05
N ILE A 176 4.73 21.20 22.62
CA ILE A 176 4.42 22.57 23.06
C ILE A 176 3.54 22.52 24.31
N SER A 177 2.49 21.70 24.31
CA SER A 177 1.51 21.66 25.41
C SER A 177 1.76 20.56 26.44
N GLY A 178 2.68 19.62 26.16
CA GLY A 178 2.96 18.45 27.00
C GLY A 178 1.82 17.42 27.07
N LYS A 179 0.71 17.65 26.36
CA LYS A 179 -0.45 16.75 26.40
C LYS A 179 -0.18 15.50 25.59
N VAL A 180 -0.50 14.34 26.18
CA VAL A 180 -0.51 13.05 25.47
C VAL A 180 -1.53 13.09 24.34
N ARG A 181 -1.12 12.66 23.16
CA ARG A 181 -1.96 12.56 21.97
C ARG A 181 -2.35 11.12 21.67
N TYR A 182 -1.37 10.21 21.76
CA TYR A 182 -1.57 8.80 21.53
C TYR A 182 -0.71 8.01 22.52
N GLN A 183 -1.23 6.91 22.97
CA GLN A 183 -0.50 5.93 23.77
C GLN A 183 -0.93 4.54 23.31
N PHE A 184 0.02 3.68 23.02
CA PHE A 184 -0.25 2.31 22.62
C PHE A 184 0.95 1.42 22.95
N MET A 185 0.67 0.12 23.04
CA MET A 185 1.70 -0.90 23.14
C MET A 185 1.97 -1.41 21.71
N HIS A 186 3.23 -1.42 21.30
CA HIS A 186 3.62 -2.10 20.07
C HIS A 186 3.68 -3.58 20.39
N THR A 187 2.70 -4.33 19.92
CA THR A 187 2.67 -5.79 19.96
C THR A 187 2.83 -6.30 18.53
N LEU A 188 3.70 -7.28 18.35
CA LEU A 188 3.70 -8.10 17.15
C LEU A 188 2.67 -9.20 17.38
N ASN A 189 1.56 -9.15 16.65
CA ASN A 189 0.62 -10.24 16.52
C ASN A 189 0.83 -10.88 15.16
#